data_c1d051e17fe097e58cd2aa519e046f61
#
_entry.id   c1d051e17fe097e58cd2aa519e046f61
#
_cell.length_a   1.000
_cell.length_b   1.000
_cell.length_c   1.000
_cell.angle_alpha   90.00
_cell.angle_beta   90.00
_cell.angle_gamma   90.00
#
_symmetry.space_group_name_H-M   'P 1'
#
loop_
_entity.id
_entity.type
_entity.pdbx_description
1 polymer ?
#
loop_
_entity_poly.entity_id
_entity_poly.type
_entity_poly.pdbx_seq_one_letter_code
_entity_poly.pdbx_strand_id
1 'polypeptide(L)'
;EQLTELFKIKENNEVERLAQMLNFFEADTCLSSRLASYFADDKAPTKCGHCSVCRGEIASLPGHSVDPIDEEVAQQWISEFLANATQLITDEAIARFLSGIATPLSTKMKASKMMGYGKLEQYPFSKTLQVVQRLGRI
;
A
#
# COMPACT_ATOMS: atom_id res chain seq x y z
N GLU A 1 15.52 17.53 11.85
CA GLU A 1 14.64 16.71 12.73
C GLU A 1 13.18 17.22 12.73
N GLN A 2 12.91 18.51 13.04
CA GLN A 2 11.53 19.04 13.06
C GLN A 2 10.79 18.92 11.73
N LEU A 3 11.45 19.16 10.60
CA LEU A 3 10.82 19.07 9.28
C LEU A 3 10.41 17.64 8.91
N THR A 4 11.25 16.66 9.24
CA THR A 4 10.95 15.24 9.02
C THR A 4 9.75 14.80 9.85
N GLU A 5 9.62 15.28 11.08
CA GLU A 5 8.49 14.98 11.96
C GLU A 5 7.18 15.58 11.42
N LEU A 6 7.22 16.80 10.91
CA LEU A 6 6.06 17.43 10.26
C LEU A 6 5.59 16.63 9.03
N PHE A 7 6.51 16.11 8.22
CA PHE A 7 6.14 15.25 7.09
C PHE A 7 5.50 13.94 7.53
N LYS A 8 6.02 13.28 8.58
CA LYS A 8 5.42 12.07 9.14
C LYS A 8 4.02 12.31 9.69
N ILE A 9 3.83 13.40 10.42
CA ILE A 9 2.51 13.78 10.94
C ILE A 9 1.53 13.99 9.77
N LYS A 10 1.96 14.69 8.72
CA LYS A 10 1.13 14.93 7.54
C LYS A 10 0.78 13.62 6.82
N GLU A 11 1.76 12.74 6.63
CA GLU A 11 1.56 11.43 6.03
C GLU A 11 0.55 10.59 6.83
N ASN A 12 0.72 10.51 8.15
CA ASN A 12 -0.21 9.78 9.02
C ASN A 12 -1.64 10.34 8.95
N ASN A 13 -1.79 11.66 8.94
CA ASN A 13 -3.09 12.30 8.81
C ASN A 13 -3.76 11.96 7.46
N GLU A 14 -2.99 11.94 6.36
CA GLU A 14 -3.55 11.57 5.05
C GLU A 14 -3.93 10.08 4.98
N VAL A 15 -3.14 9.19 5.57
CA VAL A 15 -3.47 7.76 5.69
C VAL A 15 -4.76 7.57 6.51
N GLU A 16 -4.91 8.29 7.62
CA GLU A 16 -6.11 8.25 8.44
C GLU A 16 -7.35 8.77 7.68
N ARG A 17 -7.21 9.85 6.91
CA ARG A 17 -8.29 10.36 6.04
C ARG A 17 -8.72 9.34 4.98
N LEU A 18 -7.78 8.64 4.37
CA LEU A 18 -8.09 7.56 3.43
C LEU A 18 -8.84 6.41 4.12
N ALA A 19 -8.41 6.02 5.32
CA ALA A 19 -9.11 4.99 6.11
C ALA A 19 -10.54 5.41 6.46
N GLN A 20 -10.75 6.67 6.86
CA GLN A 20 -12.08 7.24 7.12
C GLN A 20 -12.97 7.21 5.87
N MET A 21 -12.41 7.54 4.70
CA MET A 21 -13.12 7.48 3.43
C MET A 21 -13.54 6.04 3.07
N LEU A 22 -12.66 5.07 3.25
CA LEU A 22 -12.99 3.66 3.03
C LEU A 22 -14.09 3.19 3.98
N ASN A 23 -13.97 3.48 5.28
CA ASN A 23 -14.97 3.18 6.28
C ASN A 23 -16.34 3.84 6.00
N PHE A 24 -16.33 5.01 5.36
CA PHE A 24 -17.56 5.65 4.92
C PHE A 24 -18.26 4.84 3.83
N PHE A 25 -17.53 4.37 2.82
CA PHE A 25 -18.13 3.61 1.71
C PHE A 25 -18.54 2.18 2.09
N GLU A 26 -17.82 1.54 3.02
CA GLU A 26 -18.12 0.19 3.52
C GLU A 26 -19.17 0.16 4.64
N ALA A 27 -19.73 1.33 4.98
CA ALA A 27 -20.75 1.41 6.02
C ALA A 27 -22.04 0.69 5.60
N ASP A 28 -22.70 0.08 6.57
CA ASP A 28 -24.00 -0.56 6.45
C ASP A 28 -25.19 0.39 6.76
N THR A 29 -24.88 1.65 7.08
CA THR A 29 -25.85 2.70 7.39
C THR A 29 -25.95 3.72 6.25
N CYS A 30 -27.07 4.43 6.17
CA CYS A 30 -27.33 5.39 5.10
C CYS A 30 -26.18 6.39 4.89
N LEU A 31 -25.56 6.35 3.70
CA LEU A 31 -24.40 7.19 3.38
C LEU A 31 -24.73 8.69 3.44
N SER A 32 -25.92 9.10 2.97
CA SER A 32 -26.35 10.51 3.05
C SER A 32 -26.52 10.98 4.49
N SER A 33 -27.08 10.14 5.37
CA SER A 33 -27.20 10.44 6.80
C SER A 33 -25.83 10.55 7.48
N ARG A 34 -24.90 9.63 7.17
CA ARG A 34 -23.52 9.71 7.67
C ARG A 34 -22.79 10.97 7.22
N LEU A 35 -22.96 11.34 5.96
CA LEU A 35 -22.37 12.57 5.42
C LEU A 35 -22.93 13.81 6.09
N ALA A 36 -24.25 13.86 6.29
CA ALA A 36 -24.91 14.95 7.00
C ALA A 36 -24.41 15.06 8.45
N SER A 37 -24.28 13.94 9.15
CA SER A 37 -23.73 13.91 10.52
C SER A 37 -22.27 14.39 10.57
N TYR A 38 -21.46 14.10 9.56
CA TYR A 38 -20.09 14.63 9.46
C TYR A 38 -20.06 16.18 9.39
N PHE A 39 -21.07 16.79 8.77
CA PHE A 39 -21.24 18.25 8.72
C PHE A 39 -22.14 18.81 9.84
N ALA A 40 -22.42 18.02 10.88
CA ALA A 40 -23.28 18.40 12.00
C ALA A 40 -24.71 18.85 11.57
N ASP A 41 -25.25 18.26 10.49
CA ASP A 41 -26.62 18.46 10.06
C ASP A 41 -27.56 17.46 10.75
N ASP A 42 -28.13 17.87 11.88
CA ASP A 42 -29.05 17.05 12.69
C ASP A 42 -30.46 16.95 12.08
N LYS A 43 -30.73 17.66 10.98
CA LYS A 43 -32.06 17.68 10.32
C LYS A 43 -32.15 16.69 9.17
N ALA A 44 -31.03 16.06 8.80
CA ALA A 44 -31.00 15.10 7.72
C ALA A 44 -31.82 13.83 8.07
N PRO A 45 -32.51 13.23 7.08
CA PRO A 45 -33.25 12.01 7.31
C PRO A 45 -32.31 10.84 7.61
N THR A 46 -32.73 9.93 8.50
CA THR A 46 -31.96 8.74 8.85
C THR A 46 -31.78 7.76 7.67
N LYS A 47 -32.68 7.83 6.68
CA LYS A 47 -32.62 7.06 5.42
C LYS A 47 -32.98 7.97 4.25
N CYS A 48 -32.11 8.06 3.26
CA CYS A 48 -32.37 8.87 2.07
C CYS A 48 -33.18 8.12 0.97
N GLY A 49 -33.24 6.80 1.02
CA GLY A 49 -33.93 5.96 0.05
C GLY A 49 -33.22 5.77 -1.31
N HIS A 50 -32.14 6.49 -1.59
CA HIS A 50 -31.50 6.48 -2.91
C HIS A 50 -29.98 6.17 -2.93
N CYS A 51 -29.28 6.19 -1.79
CA CYS A 51 -27.88 5.77 -1.75
C CYS A 51 -27.77 4.23 -1.93
N SER A 52 -26.57 3.72 -2.24
CA SER A 52 -26.33 2.30 -2.46
C SER A 52 -26.79 1.46 -1.27
N VAL A 53 -26.47 1.86 -0.06
CA VAL A 53 -26.89 1.16 1.17
C VAL A 53 -28.40 1.14 1.34
N CYS A 54 -29.11 2.25 1.06
CA CYS A 54 -30.58 2.27 1.10
C CYS A 54 -31.23 1.39 0.03
N ARG A 55 -30.51 1.08 -1.06
CA ARG A 55 -30.91 0.14 -2.10
C ARG A 55 -30.50 -1.31 -1.79
N GLY A 56 -29.81 -1.55 -0.69
CA GLY A 56 -29.33 -2.87 -0.32
C GLY A 56 -27.97 -3.27 -0.90
N GLU A 57 -27.25 -2.31 -1.48
CA GLU A 57 -25.94 -2.51 -2.10
C GLU A 57 -24.85 -1.94 -1.18
N ILE A 58 -24.32 -2.77 -0.27
CA ILE A 58 -23.19 -2.37 0.61
C ILE A 58 -21.90 -2.61 -0.17
N ALA A 59 -21.07 -1.58 -0.31
CA ALA A 59 -19.77 -1.71 -0.93
C ALA A 59 -18.81 -2.49 -0.01
N SER A 60 -18.00 -3.34 -0.59
CA SER A 60 -16.89 -3.99 0.10
C SER A 60 -15.65 -3.92 -0.79
N LEU A 61 -14.50 -3.66 -0.19
CA LEU A 61 -13.25 -3.78 -0.91
C LEU A 61 -13.04 -5.24 -1.30
N PRO A 62 -12.72 -5.53 -2.58
CA PRO A 62 -12.34 -6.87 -2.95
C PRO A 62 -11.13 -7.30 -2.12
N GLY A 63 -11.27 -8.39 -1.38
CA GLY A 63 -10.15 -8.97 -0.65
C GLY A 63 -9.06 -9.37 -1.66
N HIS A 64 -7.90 -8.74 -1.59
CA HIS A 64 -6.72 -9.19 -2.32
C HIS A 64 -6.17 -10.44 -1.62
N SER A 65 -6.68 -11.61 -1.99
CA SER A 65 -5.97 -12.86 -1.70
C SER A 65 -4.80 -12.94 -2.68
N VAL A 66 -3.65 -12.46 -2.26
CA VAL A 66 -2.41 -12.66 -3.00
C VAL A 66 -1.77 -13.94 -2.46
N ASP A 67 -1.37 -14.84 -3.35
CA ASP A 67 -0.67 -16.07 -2.98
C ASP A 67 0.55 -15.77 -2.10
N PRO A 68 0.98 -16.69 -1.24
CA PRO A 68 2.20 -16.50 -0.46
C PRO A 68 3.39 -16.22 -1.38
N ILE A 69 4.28 -15.29 -0.96
CA ILE A 69 5.51 -15.03 -1.70
C ILE A 69 6.38 -16.29 -1.63
N ASP A 70 6.80 -16.79 -2.79
CA ASP A 70 7.80 -17.87 -2.87
C ASP A 70 9.17 -17.30 -2.47
N GLU A 71 9.61 -17.66 -1.27
CA GLU A 71 10.84 -17.13 -0.68
C GLU A 71 12.11 -17.64 -1.38
N GLU A 72 12.09 -18.85 -1.93
CA GLU A 72 13.25 -19.39 -2.65
C GLU A 72 13.46 -18.62 -3.95
N VAL A 73 12.38 -18.35 -4.67
CA VAL A 73 12.41 -17.56 -5.90
C VAL A 73 12.77 -16.10 -5.59
N ALA A 74 12.21 -15.52 -4.54
CA ALA A 74 12.55 -14.16 -4.11
C ALA A 74 14.03 -14.04 -3.74
N GLN A 75 14.61 -15.04 -3.06
CA GLN A 75 16.03 -15.09 -2.72
C GLN A 75 16.92 -15.09 -3.97
N GLN A 76 16.53 -15.80 -5.03
CA GLN A 76 17.27 -15.78 -6.29
C GLN A 76 17.28 -14.38 -6.92
N TRP A 77 16.14 -13.70 -6.95
CA TRP A 77 16.04 -12.32 -7.47
C TRP A 77 16.87 -11.33 -6.64
N ILE A 78 16.86 -11.48 -5.32
CA ILE A 78 17.68 -10.65 -4.42
C ILE A 78 19.16 -10.88 -4.71
N SER A 79 19.57 -12.13 -4.83
CA SER A 79 20.97 -12.50 -5.10
C SER A 79 21.45 -11.94 -6.45
N GLU A 80 20.63 -12.01 -7.51
CA GLU A 80 20.94 -11.41 -8.81
C GLU A 80 21.09 -9.88 -8.69
N PHE A 81 20.18 -9.21 -7.98
CA PHE A 81 20.25 -7.76 -7.80
C PHE A 81 21.49 -7.34 -7.05
N LEU A 82 21.85 -8.05 -5.95
CA LEU A 82 23.04 -7.78 -5.15
C LEU A 82 24.34 -8.06 -5.92
N ALA A 83 24.39 -9.10 -6.74
CA ALA A 83 25.56 -9.43 -7.56
C ALA A 83 25.90 -8.34 -8.59
N ASN A 84 24.91 -7.58 -9.04
CA ASN A 84 25.06 -6.44 -9.97
C ASN A 84 25.29 -5.10 -9.25
N ALA A 85 25.25 -5.08 -7.91
CA ALA A 85 25.43 -3.86 -7.14
C ALA A 85 26.90 -3.48 -7.02
N THR A 86 27.21 -2.20 -7.22
CA THR A 86 28.55 -1.65 -7.07
C THR A 86 28.76 -0.92 -5.73
N GLN A 87 27.74 -0.92 -4.87
CA GLN A 87 27.74 -0.25 -3.58
C GLN A 87 26.87 -1.02 -2.58
N LEU A 88 26.96 -0.66 -1.30
CA LEU A 88 26.10 -1.25 -0.27
C LEU A 88 24.63 -0.95 -0.58
N ILE A 89 23.80 -1.99 -0.57
CA ILE A 89 22.37 -1.93 -0.85
C ILE A 89 21.59 -2.09 0.45
N THR A 90 20.59 -1.22 0.65
CA THR A 90 19.67 -1.33 1.80
C THR A 90 18.49 -2.25 1.49
N ASP A 91 17.86 -2.79 2.53
CA ASP A 91 16.67 -3.64 2.40
C ASP A 91 15.53 -2.90 1.66
N GLU A 92 15.39 -1.59 1.89
CA GLU A 92 14.40 -0.78 1.20
C GLU A 92 14.69 -0.66 -0.31
N ALA A 93 15.97 -0.60 -0.70
CA ALA A 93 16.34 -0.55 -2.11
C ALA A 93 16.01 -1.88 -2.82
N ILE A 94 16.22 -3.00 -2.15
CA ILE A 94 15.83 -4.34 -2.63
C ILE A 94 14.31 -4.45 -2.73
N ALA A 95 13.59 -4.03 -1.68
CA ALA A 95 12.13 -4.06 -1.67
C ALA A 95 11.53 -3.21 -2.79
N ARG A 96 12.09 -2.01 -3.05
CA ARG A 96 11.69 -1.16 -4.19
C ARG A 96 11.93 -1.84 -5.52
N PHE A 97 13.08 -2.50 -5.69
CA PHE A 97 13.39 -3.28 -6.90
C PHE A 97 12.34 -4.37 -7.14
N LEU A 98 12.03 -5.18 -6.14
CA LEU A 98 11.03 -6.25 -6.24
C LEU A 98 9.60 -5.72 -6.46
N SER A 99 9.28 -4.53 -5.92
CA SER A 99 7.99 -3.86 -6.11
C SER A 99 7.91 -3.03 -7.41
N GLY A 100 8.94 -3.02 -8.26
CA GLY A 100 8.94 -2.27 -9.53
C GLY A 100 9.05 -0.75 -9.37
N ILE A 101 9.49 -0.26 -8.21
CA ILE A 101 9.65 1.17 -7.94
C ILE A 101 11.00 1.65 -8.47
N ALA A 102 10.94 2.49 -9.51
CA ALA A 102 12.13 3.07 -10.10
C ALA A 102 12.82 4.06 -9.15
N THR A 103 14.14 3.92 -9.01
CA THR A 103 14.99 4.81 -8.23
C THR A 103 16.22 5.20 -9.05
N PRO A 104 16.93 6.29 -8.72
CA PRO A 104 18.18 6.63 -9.40
C PRO A 104 19.19 5.47 -9.41
N LEU A 105 19.25 4.71 -8.32
CA LEU A 105 20.09 3.52 -8.19
C LEU A 105 19.66 2.43 -9.18
N SER A 106 18.37 2.03 -9.16
CA SER A 106 17.85 0.99 -10.04
C SER A 106 17.97 1.36 -11.52
N THR A 107 17.82 2.65 -11.85
CA THR A 107 18.03 3.17 -13.21
C THR A 107 19.49 3.04 -13.64
N LYS A 108 20.44 3.45 -12.79
CA LYS A 108 21.89 3.33 -13.05
C LYS A 108 22.30 1.87 -13.26
N MET A 109 21.74 0.96 -12.48
CA MET A 109 22.00 -0.49 -12.58
C MET A 109 21.24 -1.16 -13.73
N LYS A 110 20.37 -0.44 -14.46
CA LYS A 110 19.45 -1.00 -15.47
C LYS A 110 18.59 -2.13 -14.88
N ALA A 111 18.18 -2.00 -13.62
CA ALA A 111 17.51 -3.04 -12.84
C ALA A 111 16.17 -3.47 -13.46
N SER A 112 15.51 -2.63 -14.27
CA SER A 112 14.29 -2.98 -15.01
C SER A 112 14.47 -4.13 -16.01
N LYS A 113 15.71 -4.51 -16.33
CA LYS A 113 16.04 -5.64 -17.20
C LYS A 113 16.34 -6.93 -16.44
N MET A 114 16.43 -6.87 -15.10
CA MET A 114 16.67 -8.01 -14.24
C MET A 114 15.37 -8.77 -13.97
N MET A 115 15.48 -10.08 -13.77
CA MET A 115 14.32 -10.98 -13.69
C MET A 115 13.39 -10.68 -12.51
N GLY A 116 13.92 -10.19 -11.38
CA GLY A 116 13.15 -9.87 -10.17
C GLY A 116 12.46 -8.52 -10.17
N TYR A 117 12.69 -7.63 -11.16
CA TYR A 117 12.12 -6.27 -11.16
C TYR A 117 10.59 -6.30 -11.27
N GLY A 118 9.90 -5.71 -10.28
CA GLY A 118 8.43 -5.61 -10.26
C GLY A 118 7.70 -6.93 -10.01
N LYS A 119 8.39 -8.03 -9.71
CA LYS A 119 7.74 -9.34 -9.52
C LYS A 119 6.85 -9.43 -8.28
N LEU A 120 7.02 -8.50 -7.35
CA LEU A 120 6.20 -8.39 -6.14
C LEU A 120 5.35 -7.10 -6.11
N GLU A 121 5.07 -6.49 -7.27
CA GLU A 121 4.27 -5.24 -7.35
C GLU A 121 2.84 -5.40 -6.82
N GLN A 122 2.27 -6.60 -6.88
CA GLN A 122 0.94 -6.92 -6.37
C GLN A 122 0.85 -7.00 -4.84
N TYR A 123 2.00 -7.06 -4.16
CA TYR A 123 2.03 -7.14 -2.70
C TYR A 123 2.16 -5.75 -2.08
N PRO A 124 1.58 -5.52 -0.88
CA PRO A 124 1.88 -4.31 -0.12
C PRO A 124 3.38 -4.17 0.11
N PHE A 125 3.92 -2.96 -0.09
CA PHE A 125 5.36 -2.70 0.06
C PHE A 125 5.90 -3.14 1.42
N SER A 126 5.13 -2.94 2.50
CA SER A 126 5.49 -3.39 3.85
C SER A 126 5.70 -4.91 3.94
N LYS A 127 4.89 -5.70 3.22
CA LYS A 127 5.03 -7.16 3.16
C LYS A 127 6.29 -7.55 2.38
N THR A 128 6.54 -6.92 1.24
CA THR A 128 7.76 -7.12 0.45
C THR A 128 9.00 -6.78 1.28
N LEU A 129 8.99 -5.67 2.00
CA LEU A 129 10.10 -5.26 2.86
C LEU A 129 10.34 -6.26 4.01
N GLN A 130 9.30 -6.76 4.66
CA GLN A 130 9.43 -7.80 5.70
C GLN A 130 10.08 -9.08 5.16
N VAL A 131 9.71 -9.51 3.96
CA VAL A 131 10.33 -10.68 3.30
C VAL A 131 11.80 -10.41 3.02
N VAL A 132 12.15 -9.25 2.47
CA VAL A 132 13.55 -8.86 2.22
C VAL A 132 14.36 -8.82 3.50
N GLN A 133 13.85 -8.24 4.58
CA GLN A 133 14.54 -8.19 5.89
C GLN A 133 14.79 -9.57 6.48
N ARG A 134 13.92 -10.53 6.19
CA ARG A 134 14.09 -11.92 6.62
C ARG A 134 15.11 -12.66 5.77
N LEU A 135 15.09 -12.48 4.46
CA LEU A 135 15.95 -13.15 3.48
C LEU A 135 17.31 -12.47 3.31
N GLY A 136 17.39 -11.16 3.48
CA GLY A 136 18.61 -10.38 3.25
C GLY A 136 19.66 -10.42 4.36
N ARG A 137 19.42 -11.15 5.45
CA ARG A 137 20.35 -11.31 6.58
C ARG A 137 21.21 -12.59 6.53
N ILE A 138 21.30 -13.22 5.37
CA ILE A 138 22.14 -14.43 5.18
C ILE A 138 23.45 -14.04 4.49
#